data_ad91a5421a88f58b27b2038ecf37da54
#
_entry.id   ad91a5421a88f58b27b2038ecf37da54
#
_cell.length_a   1.000
_cell.length_b   1.000
_cell.length_c   1.000
_cell.angle_alpha   90.00
_cell.angle_beta   90.00
_cell.angle_gamma   90.00
#
_symmetry.space_group_name_H-M   'P 1'
#
loop_
_entity.id
_entity.type
_entity.pdbx_description
1 polymer ?
#
loop_
_entity_poly.entity_id
_entity_poly.type
_entity_poly.pdbx_seq_one_letter_code
_entity_poly.pdbx_strand_id
1 'polypeptide(L)'
;MSDNNLRLQVILNAVDKLTRPFRSAQASSRELAAAVKKSRDAIKQLDQAGSSLDSFRKLQAENQKLGDRLNYARQRANLLSQELGAMGPPSQRQVVALGRQRLAVQRLEERQKKLQQQTALVRAELYRAGISANDGASATARITRETMRYNRQLSEQEARLRRVGEQQRKMHAARGAYARRLEVRDRIAGAGATTTAAGLAMGAPVMAAVKSYTSMEDAMKGVAKQVNGL
;
A
#
# COMPACT_ATOMS: atom_id res chain seq x y z
N MET A 1 -53.60 -19.44 16.38
CA MET A 1 -52.50 -19.72 15.40
C MET A 1 -51.89 -18.42 14.81
N SER A 2 -52.50 -17.23 14.94
CA SER A 2 -51.98 -15.97 14.39
C SER A 2 -50.74 -15.37 15.09
N ASP A 3 -50.62 -15.55 16.41
CA ASP A 3 -49.54 -14.93 17.20
C ASP A 3 -48.14 -15.50 16.94
N ASN A 4 -48.03 -16.76 16.59
CA ASN A 4 -46.75 -17.37 16.27
C ASN A 4 -46.21 -16.92 14.90
N ASN A 5 -47.09 -16.67 13.94
CA ASN A 5 -46.72 -16.17 12.60
C ASN A 5 -46.26 -14.69 12.66
N LEU A 6 -46.91 -13.87 13.46
CA LEU A 6 -46.54 -12.46 13.71
C LEU A 6 -45.18 -12.39 14.43
N ARG A 7 -44.94 -13.24 15.42
CA ARG A 7 -43.64 -13.34 16.11
C ARG A 7 -42.52 -13.78 15.16
N LEU A 8 -42.76 -14.75 14.30
CA LEU A 8 -41.77 -15.25 13.34
C LEU A 8 -41.44 -14.16 12.29
N GLN A 9 -42.44 -13.44 11.78
CA GLN A 9 -42.23 -12.31 10.84
C GLN A 9 -41.46 -11.15 11.47
N VAL A 10 -41.73 -10.79 12.73
CA VAL A 10 -41.00 -9.74 13.45
C VAL A 10 -39.54 -10.14 13.67
N ILE A 11 -39.28 -11.38 14.00
CA ILE A 11 -37.91 -11.92 14.18
C ILE A 11 -37.17 -11.96 12.83
N LEU A 12 -37.80 -12.44 11.76
CA LEU A 12 -37.22 -12.47 10.42
C LEU A 12 -36.89 -11.06 9.89
N ASN A 13 -37.82 -10.11 10.05
CA ASN A 13 -37.59 -8.72 9.66
C ASN A 13 -36.49 -8.02 10.49
N ALA A 14 -36.37 -8.35 11.78
CA ALA A 14 -35.30 -7.83 12.64
C ALA A 14 -33.93 -8.43 12.22
N VAL A 15 -33.88 -9.70 11.87
CA VAL A 15 -32.63 -10.35 11.40
C VAL A 15 -32.22 -9.81 10.05
N ASP A 16 -33.12 -9.59 9.11
CA ASP A 16 -32.82 -9.01 7.80
C ASP A 16 -32.34 -7.55 7.89
N LYS A 17 -32.99 -6.74 8.72
CA LYS A 17 -32.55 -5.34 8.99
C LYS A 17 -31.18 -5.26 9.63
N LEU A 18 -30.78 -6.29 10.38
CA LEU A 18 -29.43 -6.39 10.99
C LEU A 18 -28.37 -6.94 10.03
N THR A 19 -28.75 -7.87 9.17
CA THR A 19 -27.79 -8.60 8.33
C THR A 19 -27.35 -7.80 7.10
N ARG A 20 -28.24 -7.01 6.50
CA ARG A 20 -27.94 -6.18 5.33
C ARG A 20 -26.87 -5.11 5.60
N PRO A 21 -27.03 -4.22 6.62
CA PRO A 21 -26.00 -3.23 6.93
C PRO A 21 -24.67 -3.84 7.32
N PHE A 22 -24.69 -5.01 7.96
CA PHE A 22 -23.46 -5.73 8.32
C PHE A 22 -22.71 -6.24 7.10
N ARG A 23 -23.41 -6.84 6.13
CA ARG A 23 -22.80 -7.30 4.87
C ARG A 23 -22.24 -6.14 4.06
N SER A 24 -22.93 -5.02 3.97
CA SER A 24 -22.45 -3.82 3.26
C SER A 24 -21.22 -3.21 3.96
N ALA A 25 -21.22 -3.09 5.28
CA ALA A 25 -20.07 -2.62 6.04
C ALA A 25 -18.86 -3.56 5.90
N GLN A 26 -19.07 -4.86 5.83
CA GLN A 26 -18.01 -5.85 5.61
C GLN A 26 -17.46 -5.75 4.18
N ALA A 27 -18.30 -5.55 3.17
CA ALA A 27 -17.88 -5.35 1.79
C ALA A 27 -17.06 -4.06 1.67
N SER A 28 -17.56 -2.92 2.19
CA SER A 28 -16.84 -1.65 2.20
C SER A 28 -15.49 -1.73 2.95
N SER A 29 -15.42 -2.49 4.04
CA SER A 29 -14.17 -2.73 4.76
C SER A 29 -13.14 -3.49 3.90
N ARG A 30 -13.59 -4.49 3.13
CA ARG A 30 -12.71 -5.24 2.20
C ARG A 30 -12.23 -4.38 1.05
N GLU A 31 -13.10 -3.58 0.46
CA GLU A 31 -12.77 -2.65 -0.62
C GLU A 31 -11.77 -1.59 -0.15
N LEU A 32 -11.99 -1.00 1.03
CA LEU A 32 -11.06 -0.05 1.63
C LEU A 32 -9.71 -0.70 1.96
N ALA A 33 -9.70 -1.93 2.47
CA ALA A 33 -8.45 -2.66 2.72
C ALA A 33 -7.67 -2.95 1.43
N ALA A 34 -8.38 -3.30 0.35
CA ALA A 34 -7.78 -3.48 -0.98
C ALA A 34 -7.22 -2.15 -1.53
N ALA A 35 -7.95 -1.04 -1.37
CA ALA A 35 -7.51 0.29 -1.76
C ALA A 35 -6.27 0.75 -0.97
N VAL A 36 -6.23 0.53 0.35
CA VAL A 36 -5.05 0.78 1.21
C VAL A 36 -3.84 -0.02 0.72
N LYS A 37 -4.02 -1.31 0.44
CA LYS A 37 -2.96 -2.15 -0.11
C LYS A 37 -2.44 -1.60 -1.43
N LYS A 38 -3.33 -1.27 -2.36
CA LYS A 38 -2.97 -0.68 -3.67
C LYS A 38 -2.17 0.61 -3.52
N SER A 39 -2.59 1.50 -2.61
CA SER A 39 -1.87 2.76 -2.34
C SER A 39 -0.48 2.52 -1.75
N ARG A 40 -0.34 1.56 -0.81
CA ARG A 40 0.96 1.17 -0.24
C ARG A 40 1.89 0.55 -1.28
N ASP A 41 1.37 -0.33 -2.13
CA ASP A 41 2.14 -0.95 -3.20
C ASP A 41 2.61 0.09 -4.22
N ALA A 42 1.77 1.08 -4.56
CA ALA A 42 2.14 2.19 -5.42
C ALA A 42 3.24 3.08 -4.81
N ILE A 43 3.14 3.41 -3.52
CA ILE A 43 4.19 4.15 -2.79
C ILE A 43 5.51 3.38 -2.83
N LYS A 44 5.49 2.08 -2.55
CA LYS A 44 6.69 1.23 -2.60
C LYS A 44 7.33 1.22 -3.99
N GLN A 45 6.52 1.15 -5.05
CA GLN A 45 7.03 1.23 -6.42
C GLN A 45 7.66 2.59 -6.73
N LEU A 46 7.07 3.68 -6.25
CA LEU A 46 7.63 5.03 -6.41
C LEU A 46 8.94 5.21 -5.64
N ASP A 47 9.06 4.67 -4.44
CA ASP A 47 10.31 4.67 -3.66
C ASP A 47 11.42 3.89 -4.36
N GLN A 48 11.09 2.71 -4.91
CA GLN A 48 12.02 1.93 -5.72
C GLN A 48 12.47 2.70 -6.96
N ALA A 49 11.53 3.35 -7.65
CA ALA A 49 11.83 4.16 -8.82
C ALA A 49 12.69 5.40 -8.47
N GLY A 50 12.48 6.01 -7.30
CA GLY A 50 13.35 7.06 -6.75
C GLY A 50 14.78 6.58 -6.56
N SER A 51 14.95 5.43 -5.91
CA SER A 51 16.26 4.81 -5.70
C SER A 51 16.96 4.43 -7.01
N SER A 52 16.21 3.92 -7.99
CA SER A 52 16.72 3.61 -9.33
C SER A 52 17.13 4.89 -10.08
N LEU A 53 16.41 6.00 -9.93
CA LEU A 53 16.77 7.28 -10.53
C LEU A 53 18.08 7.84 -9.94
N ASP A 54 18.27 7.75 -8.63
CA ASP A 54 19.52 8.17 -7.99
C ASP A 54 20.70 7.29 -8.40
N SER A 55 20.46 5.98 -8.51
CA SER A 55 21.45 5.04 -9.04
C SER A 55 21.82 5.35 -10.49
N PHE A 56 20.85 5.67 -11.33
CA PHE A 56 21.08 6.09 -12.71
C PHE A 56 21.95 7.33 -12.80
N ARG A 57 21.68 8.35 -11.98
CA ARG A 57 22.49 9.59 -11.94
C ARG A 57 23.93 9.32 -11.52
N LYS A 58 24.13 8.47 -10.50
CA LYS A 58 25.48 8.06 -10.06
C LYS A 58 26.23 7.32 -11.16
N LEU A 59 25.57 6.36 -11.82
CA LEU A 59 26.15 5.60 -12.93
C LEU A 59 26.48 6.51 -14.12
N GLN A 60 25.64 7.48 -14.43
CA GLN A 60 25.89 8.46 -15.50
C GLN A 60 27.11 9.33 -15.19
N ALA A 61 27.22 9.85 -13.97
CA ALA A 61 28.38 10.63 -13.55
C ALA A 61 29.67 9.78 -13.53
N GLU A 62 29.60 8.53 -13.11
CA GLU A 62 30.74 7.61 -13.14
C GLU A 62 31.15 7.27 -14.57
N ASN A 63 30.18 7.08 -15.47
CA ASN A 63 30.41 6.82 -16.90
C ASN A 63 31.14 7.98 -17.56
N GLN A 64 30.76 9.22 -17.24
CA GLN A 64 31.45 10.42 -17.73
C GLN A 64 32.90 10.46 -17.25
N LYS A 65 33.13 10.32 -15.94
CA LYS A 65 34.48 10.31 -15.36
C LYS A 65 35.35 9.18 -15.92
N LEU A 66 34.77 8.02 -16.18
CA LEU A 66 35.47 6.89 -16.77
C LEU A 66 35.81 7.14 -18.23
N GLY A 67 34.91 7.77 -18.98
CA GLY A 67 35.14 8.24 -20.36
C GLY A 67 36.33 9.19 -20.45
N ASP A 68 36.41 10.19 -19.58
CA ASP A 68 37.54 11.15 -19.51
C ASP A 68 38.85 10.44 -19.22
N ARG A 69 38.86 9.51 -18.25
CA ARG A 69 40.03 8.70 -17.91
C ARG A 69 40.48 7.81 -19.07
N LEU A 70 39.54 7.23 -19.77
CA LEU A 70 39.82 6.38 -20.94
C LEU A 70 40.42 7.20 -22.08
N ASN A 71 39.84 8.36 -22.35
CA ASN A 71 40.39 9.27 -23.37
C ASN A 71 41.82 9.72 -23.06
N TYR A 72 42.05 10.09 -21.79
CA TYR A 72 43.42 10.44 -21.36
C TYR A 72 44.39 9.26 -21.50
N ALA A 73 43.99 8.06 -21.07
CA ALA A 73 44.82 6.86 -21.15
C ALA A 73 45.13 6.48 -22.60
N ARG A 74 44.17 6.62 -23.54
CA ARG A 74 44.36 6.39 -25.00
C ARG A 74 45.31 7.40 -25.58
N GLN A 75 45.12 8.71 -25.28
CA GLN A 75 46.02 9.75 -25.75
C GLN A 75 47.46 9.47 -25.31
N ARG A 76 47.67 9.13 -24.03
CA ARG A 76 48.98 8.83 -23.48
C ARG A 76 49.59 7.57 -24.12
N ALA A 77 48.80 6.52 -24.36
CA ALA A 77 49.27 5.34 -25.06
C ALA A 77 49.70 5.63 -26.50
N ASN A 78 48.94 6.51 -27.20
CA ASN A 78 49.27 6.93 -28.59
C ASN A 78 50.53 7.77 -28.62
N LEU A 79 50.68 8.78 -27.74
CA LEU A 79 51.89 9.59 -27.63
C LEU A 79 53.14 8.72 -27.38
N LEU A 80 53.06 7.82 -26.41
CA LEU A 80 54.13 6.90 -26.12
C LEU A 80 54.48 6.00 -27.32
N SER A 81 53.47 5.54 -28.06
CA SER A 81 53.65 4.75 -29.29
C SER A 81 54.33 5.55 -30.42
N GLN A 82 53.98 6.86 -30.58
CA GLN A 82 54.59 7.74 -31.54
C GLN A 82 56.05 8.09 -31.21
N GLU A 83 56.31 8.39 -29.93
CA GLU A 83 57.70 8.62 -29.44
C GLU A 83 58.59 7.42 -29.67
N LEU A 84 58.10 6.22 -29.39
CA LEU A 84 58.83 4.97 -29.66
C LEU A 84 59.09 4.73 -31.13
N GLY A 85 58.19 5.12 -32.04
CA GLY A 85 58.37 5.00 -33.47
C GLY A 85 59.41 6.00 -34.03
N ALA A 86 59.59 7.17 -33.41
CA ALA A 86 60.47 8.22 -33.83
C ALA A 86 61.91 8.06 -33.34
N MET A 87 62.13 7.33 -32.24
CA MET A 87 63.46 7.20 -31.58
C MET A 87 64.30 6.01 -32.09
N GLY A 88 63.87 5.25 -33.09
CA GLY A 88 64.52 4.03 -33.54
C GLY A 88 64.09 2.78 -32.73
N PRO A 89 64.88 1.67 -32.71
CA PRO A 89 64.47 0.45 -32.05
C PRO A 89 64.25 0.67 -30.53
N PRO A 90 63.00 0.42 -30.04
CA PRO A 90 62.65 0.74 -28.65
C PRO A 90 63.39 -0.16 -27.67
N SER A 91 63.82 0.39 -26.54
CA SER A 91 64.38 -0.37 -25.46
C SER A 91 63.34 -1.29 -24.81
N GLN A 92 63.76 -2.38 -24.22
CA GLN A 92 62.89 -3.36 -23.56
C GLN A 92 62.02 -2.72 -22.46
N ARG A 93 62.53 -1.71 -21.75
CA ARG A 93 61.80 -0.94 -20.71
C ARG A 93 60.63 -0.13 -21.31
N GLN A 94 60.87 0.47 -22.49
CA GLN A 94 59.87 1.25 -23.22
C GLN A 94 58.76 0.36 -23.77
N VAL A 95 59.10 -0.81 -24.33
CA VAL A 95 58.11 -1.80 -24.78
C VAL A 95 57.20 -2.25 -23.61
N VAL A 96 57.80 -2.56 -22.46
CA VAL A 96 57.04 -2.93 -21.27
C VAL A 96 56.14 -1.78 -20.79
N ALA A 97 56.63 -0.54 -20.82
CA ALA A 97 55.82 0.62 -20.43
C ALA A 97 54.61 0.81 -21.34
N LEU A 98 54.76 0.71 -22.65
CA LEU A 98 53.70 0.75 -23.61
C LEU A 98 52.70 -0.42 -23.40
N GLY A 99 53.19 -1.62 -23.17
CA GLY A 99 52.38 -2.79 -22.87
C GLY A 99 51.50 -2.60 -21.63
N ARG A 100 52.05 -2.04 -20.56
CA ARG A 100 51.28 -1.69 -19.33
C ARG A 100 50.20 -0.63 -19.61
N GLN A 101 50.53 0.36 -20.40
CA GLN A 101 49.58 1.42 -20.76
C GLN A 101 48.41 0.88 -21.60
N ARG A 102 48.69 0.04 -22.61
CA ARG A 102 47.66 -0.63 -23.43
C ARG A 102 46.78 -1.54 -22.56
N LEU A 103 47.33 -2.28 -21.62
CA LEU A 103 46.57 -3.11 -20.68
C LEU A 103 45.68 -2.24 -19.79
N ALA A 104 46.13 -1.06 -19.35
CA ALA A 104 45.34 -0.12 -18.60
C ALA A 104 44.15 0.38 -19.41
N VAL A 105 44.35 0.71 -20.70
CA VAL A 105 43.28 1.10 -21.63
C VAL A 105 42.25 -0.01 -21.76
N GLN A 106 42.66 -1.26 -22.00
CA GLN A 106 41.75 -2.39 -22.13
C GLN A 106 40.90 -2.58 -20.84
N ARG A 107 41.51 -2.50 -19.66
CA ARG A 107 40.77 -2.60 -18.39
C ARG A 107 39.73 -1.49 -18.21
N LEU A 108 40.05 -0.27 -18.64
CA LEU A 108 39.12 0.85 -18.60
C LEU A 108 37.96 0.67 -19.60
N GLU A 109 38.26 0.13 -20.79
CA GLU A 109 37.24 -0.20 -21.81
C GLU A 109 36.26 -1.27 -21.32
N GLU A 110 36.78 -2.35 -20.71
CA GLU A 110 35.95 -3.40 -20.13
C GLU A 110 35.07 -2.84 -19.00
N ARG A 111 35.65 -2.00 -18.14
CA ARG A 111 34.88 -1.33 -17.09
C ARG A 111 33.82 -0.42 -17.65
N GLN A 112 34.11 0.33 -18.70
CA GLN A 112 33.14 1.21 -19.36
C GLN A 112 31.99 0.39 -19.96
N LYS A 113 32.28 -0.72 -20.62
CA LYS A 113 31.27 -1.62 -21.17
C LYS A 113 30.33 -2.16 -20.07
N LYS A 114 30.88 -2.61 -18.95
CA LYS A 114 30.08 -3.08 -17.80
C LYS A 114 29.20 -1.96 -17.23
N LEU A 115 29.75 -0.76 -17.07
CA LEU A 115 29.03 0.40 -16.56
C LEU A 115 27.90 0.85 -17.51
N GLN A 116 28.13 0.80 -18.81
CA GLN A 116 27.09 1.08 -19.82
C GLN A 116 25.95 0.05 -19.76
N GLN A 117 26.29 -1.24 -19.60
CA GLN A 117 25.27 -2.29 -19.43
C GLN A 117 24.44 -2.06 -18.16
N GLN A 118 25.07 -1.76 -17.02
CA GLN A 118 24.36 -1.44 -15.78
C GLN A 118 23.44 -0.20 -15.95
N THR A 119 23.95 0.84 -16.61
CA THR A 119 23.17 2.05 -16.89
C THR A 119 21.96 1.74 -17.77
N ALA A 120 22.12 0.88 -18.78
CA ALA A 120 21.01 0.46 -19.64
C ALA A 120 19.94 -0.34 -18.87
N LEU A 121 20.36 -1.24 -17.95
CA LEU A 121 19.43 -1.99 -17.10
C LEU A 121 18.61 -1.06 -16.21
N VAL A 122 19.26 -0.15 -15.49
CA VAL A 122 18.58 0.81 -14.61
C VAL A 122 17.66 1.74 -15.42
N ARG A 123 18.07 2.16 -16.61
CA ARG A 123 17.21 2.93 -17.53
C ARG A 123 15.96 2.14 -17.92
N ALA A 124 16.10 0.84 -18.22
CA ALA A 124 14.97 -0.02 -18.57
C ALA A 124 14.01 -0.20 -17.39
N GLU A 125 14.52 -0.30 -16.15
CA GLU A 125 13.68 -0.33 -14.95
C GLU A 125 12.88 0.95 -14.74
N LEU A 126 13.53 2.12 -14.91
CA LEU A 126 12.86 3.41 -14.85
C LEU A 126 11.77 3.54 -15.92
N TYR A 127 12.04 3.11 -17.13
CA TYR A 127 11.08 3.12 -18.21
C TYR A 127 9.85 2.22 -17.91
N ARG A 128 10.06 1.03 -17.36
CA ARG A 128 8.95 0.14 -16.90
C ARG A 128 8.13 0.79 -15.80
N ALA A 129 8.75 1.58 -14.93
CA ALA A 129 8.06 2.38 -13.93
C ALA A 129 7.38 3.65 -14.50
N GLY A 130 7.42 3.86 -15.82
CA GLY A 130 6.86 5.03 -16.49
C GLY A 130 7.61 6.33 -16.23
N ILE A 131 8.89 6.24 -15.83
CA ILE A 131 9.73 7.38 -15.48
C ILE A 131 10.79 7.59 -16.56
N SER A 132 10.84 8.80 -17.15
CA SER A 132 11.88 9.17 -18.10
C SER A 132 13.18 9.46 -17.36
N ALA A 133 14.26 8.75 -17.74
CA ALA A 133 15.58 8.98 -17.19
C ALA A 133 16.28 10.22 -17.79
N ASN A 134 15.76 10.78 -18.90
CA ASN A 134 16.42 11.87 -19.63
C ASN A 134 16.28 13.22 -18.94
N ASP A 135 15.19 13.44 -18.18
CA ASP A 135 14.97 14.64 -17.38
C ASP A 135 14.82 14.27 -15.91
N GLY A 136 15.95 14.21 -15.23
CA GLY A 136 16.00 13.79 -13.84
C GLY A 136 15.27 14.74 -12.88
N ALA A 137 15.17 16.04 -13.20
CA ALA A 137 14.47 17.02 -12.35
C ALA A 137 12.95 16.80 -12.43
N SER A 138 12.39 16.68 -13.65
CA SER A 138 10.97 16.43 -13.83
C SER A 138 10.56 15.03 -13.34
N ALA A 139 11.42 14.02 -13.51
CA ALA A 139 11.22 12.70 -12.97
C ALA A 139 11.12 12.71 -11.43
N THR A 140 12.03 13.40 -10.76
CA THR A 140 11.98 13.56 -9.28
C THR A 140 10.73 14.30 -8.84
N ALA A 141 10.39 15.41 -9.49
CA ALA A 141 9.19 16.18 -9.19
C ALA A 141 7.91 15.35 -9.40
N ARG A 142 7.88 14.48 -10.41
CA ARG A 142 6.77 13.55 -10.65
C ARG A 142 6.66 12.50 -9.55
N ILE A 143 7.76 11.83 -9.20
CA ILE A 143 7.80 10.85 -8.11
C ILE A 143 7.29 11.50 -6.82
N THR A 144 7.80 12.66 -6.46
CA THR A 144 7.41 13.39 -5.23
C THR A 144 5.91 13.71 -5.24
N ARG A 145 5.37 14.25 -6.34
CA ARG A 145 3.94 14.57 -6.46
C ARG A 145 3.05 13.34 -6.32
N GLU A 146 3.39 12.26 -7.02
CA GLU A 146 2.63 11.02 -6.96
C GLU A 146 2.72 10.37 -5.56
N THR A 147 3.88 10.38 -4.92
CA THR A 147 4.04 9.90 -3.54
C THR A 147 3.20 10.72 -2.56
N MET A 148 3.18 12.05 -2.67
CA MET A 148 2.32 12.90 -1.85
C MET A 148 0.83 12.61 -2.08
N ARG A 149 0.43 12.39 -3.34
CA ARG A 149 -0.94 12.04 -3.70
C ARG A 149 -1.36 10.71 -3.07
N TYR A 150 -0.54 9.67 -3.21
CA TYR A 150 -0.84 8.36 -2.62
C TYR A 150 -0.80 8.38 -1.10
N ASN A 151 0.10 9.14 -0.47
CA ASN A 151 0.12 9.31 0.98
C ASN A 151 -1.16 9.99 1.50
N ARG A 152 -1.67 11.00 0.81
CA ARG A 152 -2.96 11.64 1.14
C ARG A 152 -4.11 10.63 1.01
N GLN A 153 -4.18 9.92 -0.12
CA GLN A 153 -5.19 8.88 -0.33
C GLN A 153 -5.12 7.78 0.74
N LEU A 154 -3.93 7.34 1.10
CA LEU A 154 -3.70 6.34 2.15
C LEU A 154 -4.22 6.83 3.49
N SER A 155 -3.90 8.06 3.90
CA SER A 155 -4.38 8.67 5.14
C SER A 155 -5.91 8.74 5.19
N GLU A 156 -6.55 9.17 4.10
CA GLU A 156 -8.01 9.22 3.99
C GLU A 156 -8.64 7.81 4.07
N GLN A 157 -8.08 6.84 3.35
CA GLN A 157 -8.54 5.45 3.36
C GLN A 157 -8.39 4.81 4.74
N GLU A 158 -7.27 5.04 5.43
CA GLU A 158 -7.04 4.54 6.79
C GLU A 158 -8.01 5.18 7.79
N ALA A 159 -8.28 6.48 7.68
CA ALA A 159 -9.28 7.16 8.50
C ALA A 159 -10.69 6.59 8.29
N ARG A 160 -11.08 6.31 7.04
CA ARG A 160 -12.34 5.65 6.70
C ARG A 160 -12.40 4.23 7.27
N LEU A 161 -11.32 3.46 7.13
CA LEU A 161 -11.23 2.09 7.65
C LEU A 161 -11.41 2.06 9.18
N ARG A 162 -10.77 2.99 9.90
CA ARG A 162 -10.95 3.14 11.36
C ARG A 162 -12.40 3.42 11.73
N ARG A 163 -13.07 4.34 11.03
CA ARG A 163 -14.49 4.66 11.26
C ARG A 163 -15.39 3.43 11.04
N VAL A 164 -15.18 2.69 9.94
CA VAL A 164 -15.92 1.45 9.67
C VAL A 164 -15.66 0.41 10.78
N GLY A 165 -14.42 0.24 11.22
CA GLY A 165 -14.06 -0.66 12.31
C GLY A 165 -14.73 -0.28 13.65
N GLU A 166 -14.83 1.01 13.97
CA GLU A 166 -15.55 1.48 15.16
C GLU A 166 -17.04 1.21 15.07
N GLN A 167 -17.65 1.45 13.91
CA GLN A 167 -19.06 1.14 13.68
C GLN A 167 -19.34 -0.36 13.80
N GLN A 168 -18.48 -1.21 13.24
CA GLN A 168 -18.60 -2.66 13.39
C GLN A 168 -18.51 -3.08 14.86
N ARG A 169 -17.57 -2.51 15.63
CA ARG A 169 -17.48 -2.78 17.09
C ARG A 169 -18.75 -2.38 17.84
N LYS A 170 -19.30 -1.19 17.57
CA LYS A 170 -20.57 -0.73 18.15
C LYS A 170 -21.72 -1.68 17.80
N MET A 171 -21.81 -2.13 16.55
CA MET A 171 -22.83 -3.11 16.12
C MET A 171 -22.67 -4.46 16.81
N HIS A 172 -21.44 -4.98 16.92
CA HIS A 172 -21.19 -6.23 17.63
C HIS A 172 -21.57 -6.13 19.11
N ALA A 173 -21.25 -5.02 19.76
CA ALA A 173 -21.64 -4.76 21.16
C ALA A 173 -23.17 -4.70 21.31
N ALA A 174 -23.87 -4.03 20.39
CA ALA A 174 -25.33 -3.96 20.39
C ALA A 174 -25.98 -5.34 20.19
N ARG A 175 -25.46 -6.15 19.24
CA ARG A 175 -25.92 -7.54 19.04
C ARG A 175 -25.69 -8.40 20.27
N GLY A 176 -24.52 -8.32 20.89
CA GLY A 176 -24.23 -9.06 22.12
C GLY A 176 -25.12 -8.65 23.28
N ALA A 177 -25.44 -7.37 23.42
CA ALA A 177 -26.37 -6.89 24.41
C ALA A 177 -27.81 -7.38 24.16
N TYR A 178 -28.24 -7.40 22.90
CA TYR A 178 -29.55 -7.91 22.48
C TYR A 178 -29.67 -9.42 22.73
N ALA A 179 -28.66 -10.21 22.34
CA ALA A 179 -28.63 -11.65 22.57
C ALA A 179 -28.72 -12.01 24.05
N ARG A 180 -27.96 -11.30 24.92
CA ARG A 180 -28.04 -11.48 26.38
C ARG A 180 -29.42 -11.14 26.93
N ARG A 181 -30.09 -10.12 26.44
CA ARG A 181 -31.44 -9.76 26.85
C ARG A 181 -32.49 -10.79 26.43
N LEU A 182 -32.35 -11.39 25.25
CA LEU A 182 -33.22 -12.50 24.80
C LEU A 182 -33.03 -13.71 25.74
N GLU A 183 -31.79 -14.06 26.06
CA GLU A 183 -31.48 -15.17 26.99
C GLU A 183 -32.07 -14.96 28.38
N VAL A 184 -31.96 -13.74 28.92
CA VAL A 184 -32.62 -13.39 30.21
C VAL A 184 -34.12 -13.49 30.11
N ARG A 185 -34.72 -13.01 28.99
CA ARG A 185 -36.18 -13.12 28.78
C ARG A 185 -36.63 -14.56 28.67
N ASP A 186 -35.87 -15.40 27.96
CA ASP A 186 -36.23 -16.82 27.83
C ASP A 186 -36.08 -17.60 29.15
N ARG A 187 -35.10 -17.23 29.98
CA ARG A 187 -34.98 -17.75 31.37
C ARG A 187 -36.14 -17.31 32.26
N ILE A 188 -36.59 -16.04 32.16
CA ILE A 188 -37.75 -15.56 32.93
C ILE A 188 -39.04 -16.21 32.44
N ALA A 189 -39.23 -16.36 31.13
CA ALA A 189 -40.39 -17.05 30.53
C ALA A 189 -40.43 -18.53 30.90
N GLY A 190 -39.26 -19.20 30.97
CA GLY A 190 -39.15 -20.59 31.43
C GLY A 190 -39.40 -20.74 32.93
N ALA A 191 -39.01 -19.77 33.76
CA ALA A 191 -39.29 -19.75 35.18
C ALA A 191 -40.74 -19.33 35.51
N GLY A 192 -41.37 -18.50 34.69
CA GLY A 192 -42.76 -18.04 34.84
C GLY A 192 -43.83 -19.09 34.54
N ALA A 193 -43.47 -20.18 33.87
CA ALA A 193 -44.40 -21.29 33.64
C ALA A 193 -44.70 -22.12 34.88
N THR A 194 -43.99 -21.88 35.98
CA THR A 194 -44.17 -22.62 37.26
C THR A 194 -44.77 -21.77 38.39
N THR A 195 -45.06 -20.47 38.21
CA THR A 195 -45.68 -19.62 39.24
C THR A 195 -46.85 -18.81 38.66
N THR A 196 -48.03 -19.39 38.68
CA THR A 196 -49.32 -18.68 38.65
C THR A 196 -49.55 -18.02 39.97
N ALA A 197 -48.99 -16.85 40.26
CA ALA A 197 -49.49 -15.85 41.22
C ALA A 197 -48.47 -14.71 41.36
N ALA A 198 -48.58 -13.68 40.58
CA ALA A 198 -48.33 -12.27 40.94
C ALA A 198 -48.39 -11.40 39.65
N GLY A 199 -49.58 -10.92 39.34
CA GLY A 199 -49.73 -9.84 38.39
C GLY A 199 -49.01 -8.60 38.88
N LEU A 200 -48.56 -7.76 37.92
CA LEU A 200 -48.07 -6.38 38.06
C LEU A 200 -46.58 -6.07 37.85
N ALA A 201 -45.78 -6.96 37.29
CA ALA A 201 -44.41 -6.57 36.88
C ALA A 201 -44.13 -6.69 35.38
N MET A 202 -45.13 -6.70 34.50
CA MET A 202 -44.92 -6.91 33.05
C MET A 202 -44.56 -5.64 32.25
N GLY A 203 -44.57 -4.45 32.85
CA GLY A 203 -44.25 -3.20 32.10
C GLY A 203 -42.75 -2.92 31.93
N ALA A 204 -41.93 -3.27 32.88
CA ALA A 204 -40.48 -2.91 32.86
C ALA A 204 -39.64 -3.64 31.80
N PRO A 205 -39.81 -4.95 31.52
CA PRO A 205 -39.03 -5.62 30.48
C PRO A 205 -39.44 -5.21 29.08
N VAL A 206 -40.69 -4.83 28.83
CA VAL A 206 -41.15 -4.35 27.52
C VAL A 206 -40.59 -2.96 27.21
N MET A 207 -40.60 -2.05 28.20
CA MET A 207 -39.99 -0.72 28.05
C MET A 207 -38.46 -0.81 27.82
N ALA A 208 -37.77 -1.71 28.52
CA ALA A 208 -36.33 -1.94 28.29
C ALA A 208 -36.02 -2.54 26.90
N ALA A 209 -36.89 -3.43 26.40
CA ALA A 209 -36.78 -3.97 25.05
C ALA A 209 -37.02 -2.92 23.97
N VAL A 210 -38.01 -2.03 24.14
CA VAL A 210 -38.28 -0.92 23.22
C VAL A 210 -37.13 0.08 23.21
N LYS A 211 -36.57 0.45 24.38
CA LYS A 211 -35.43 1.36 24.48
C LYS A 211 -34.15 0.79 23.86
N SER A 212 -33.95 -0.53 23.91
CA SER A 212 -32.83 -1.16 23.22
C SER A 212 -33.01 -1.29 21.73
N TYR A 213 -34.27 -1.38 21.25
CA TYR A 213 -34.57 -1.40 19.83
C TYR A 213 -34.34 -0.02 19.21
N THR A 214 -34.75 1.06 19.85
CA THR A 214 -34.49 2.44 19.39
C THR A 214 -33.01 2.76 19.38
N SER A 215 -32.22 2.38 20.41
CA SER A 215 -30.78 2.60 20.44
C SER A 215 -30.02 1.80 19.36
N MET A 216 -30.55 0.64 18.97
CA MET A 216 -29.99 -0.19 17.90
C MET A 216 -30.39 0.34 16.52
N GLU A 217 -31.60 0.89 16.37
CA GLU A 217 -32.05 1.55 15.16
C GLU A 217 -31.24 2.84 14.87
N ASP A 218 -30.94 3.62 15.91
CA ASP A 218 -30.09 4.81 15.79
C ASP A 218 -28.65 4.47 15.45
N ALA A 219 -28.09 3.40 16.02
CA ALA A 219 -26.78 2.90 15.65
C ALA A 219 -26.72 2.40 14.18
N MET A 220 -27.83 1.78 13.71
CA MET A 220 -27.94 1.32 12.30
C MET A 220 -28.15 2.47 11.33
N LYS A 221 -28.93 3.49 11.69
CA LYS A 221 -29.09 4.72 10.86
C LYS A 221 -27.74 5.44 10.72
N GLY A 222 -26.93 5.48 11.78
CA GLY A 222 -25.55 6.01 11.73
C GLY A 222 -24.66 5.27 10.78
N VAL A 223 -24.72 3.93 10.76
CA VAL A 223 -23.95 3.08 9.82
C VAL A 223 -24.42 3.27 8.38
N ALA A 224 -25.74 3.26 8.13
CA ALA A 224 -26.30 3.45 6.79
C ALA A 224 -25.95 4.82 6.21
N LYS A 225 -25.95 5.86 7.03
CA LYS A 225 -25.61 7.23 6.62
C LYS A 225 -24.13 7.40 6.27
N GLN A 226 -23.23 6.65 6.91
CA GLN A 226 -21.80 6.67 6.60
C GLN A 226 -21.41 5.75 5.45
N VAL A 227 -22.14 4.68 5.19
CA VAL A 227 -21.91 3.77 4.06
C VAL A 227 -22.44 4.36 2.76
N ASN A 228 -23.55 5.08 2.79
CA ASN A 228 -24.13 5.75 1.60
C ASN A 228 -23.47 7.10 1.28
N GLY A 229 -22.59 7.62 2.14
CA GLY A 229 -21.77 8.82 1.92
C GLY A 229 -20.35 8.53 1.46
N LEU A 230 -20.07 7.27 1.11
CA LEU A 230 -18.83 6.76 0.51
C LEU A 230 -19.01 6.53 -1.00
#